data_def29306bd89bbdb7a96e01bd0da24fd
#
_entry.id   def29306bd89bbdb7a96e01bd0da24fd
#
_cell.length_a   1.000
_cell.length_b   1.000
_cell.length_c   1.000
_cell.angle_alpha   90.00
_cell.angle_beta   90.00
_cell.angle_gamma   90.00
#
_symmetry.space_group_name_H-M   'P 1'
#
loop_
_entity.id
_entity.type
_entity.pdbx_description
1 polymer ?
#
loop_
_entity_poly.entity_id
_entity_poly.type
_entity_poly.pdbx_seq_one_letter_code
_entity_poly.pdbx_strand_id
1 'polypeptide(L)'
;MISGLICKFFGALFRLPLTNILSLQGIGIFQMVMSLYSLSLSLVSGGVTSALSKLVSGARAKGQEVKIGGYFRYGLLFSGCISLAIGAFFFIFSNFIAVVQGAPQASASYMLLALLLPLGAIIGVLRGIIQGYENMTPTAISQIIEQAFKFCFGLLFAYLFSQSTGGGVFGAFLGITIAEALALIYLTFVIKKSKIKAGRYNVRKEFFKAVTPLTLSNVILPLAFAIETLIIVSLLASAGLSGEDATTLYGLSSGVVGAIMHFPLVISLSVAVSLLPKISFLSAKKDAEAEKRVVGKAFSMMWFLLFPLVVGINSIARVLYPLIYPSVTGELLTIACQLSLLSGIAVVLNGFSQVLNSILQAKGFYNYSLLFLTLGGIGKVLSLIIFTPINNINIFALPISNIVLYSIICICALIKLGSAVKINFFNFSLPLLSSIVMYMVVKLWLTLSSGIFGIIGAVVVGGLTYLILCLPLVLEYSKDFKRQT
;
A
#
# COMPACT_ATOMS: atom_id res chain seq x y z
N MET A 1 8.96 6.61 12.55
CA MET A 1 8.86 7.14 11.17
C MET A 1 9.95 6.60 10.24
N ILE A 2 11.24 6.68 10.59
CA ILE A 2 12.34 6.21 9.74
C ILE A 2 12.22 4.73 9.35
N SER A 3 11.88 3.86 10.29
CA SER A 3 11.70 2.42 10.00
C SER A 3 10.63 2.13 8.93
N GLY A 4 9.51 2.85 8.96
CA GLY A 4 8.46 2.71 7.96
C GLY A 4 8.90 3.12 6.55
N LEU A 5 9.75 4.14 6.43
CA LEU A 5 10.37 4.55 5.16
C LEU A 5 11.36 3.47 4.67
N ILE A 6 12.21 2.97 5.56
CA ILE A 6 13.17 1.89 5.24
C ILE A 6 12.43 0.65 4.76
N CYS A 7 11.36 0.22 5.44
CA CYS A 7 10.58 -0.95 5.05
C CYS A 7 9.93 -0.79 3.67
N LYS A 8 9.42 0.40 3.36
CA LYS A 8 8.84 0.68 2.04
C LYS A 8 9.87 0.73 0.93
N PHE A 9 11.05 1.26 1.24
CA PHE A 9 12.17 1.26 0.32
C PHE A 9 12.63 -0.18 -0.02
N PHE A 10 12.83 -1.03 1.00
CA PHE A 10 13.14 -2.45 0.79
C PHE A 10 12.01 -3.19 0.04
N GLY A 11 10.76 -2.89 0.34
CA GLY A 11 9.61 -3.47 -0.37
C GLY A 11 9.56 -3.09 -1.87
N ALA A 12 9.93 -1.87 -2.22
CA ALA A 12 10.05 -1.43 -3.60
C ALA A 12 11.28 -2.06 -4.28
N LEU A 13 12.43 -2.05 -3.60
CA LEU A 13 13.66 -2.70 -4.08
C LEU A 13 13.48 -4.20 -4.33
N PHE A 14 12.69 -4.90 -3.51
CA PHE A 14 12.40 -6.31 -3.70
C PHE A 14 11.67 -6.59 -5.02
N ARG A 15 10.73 -5.72 -5.40
CA ARG A 15 9.91 -5.93 -6.60
C ARG A 15 10.69 -5.80 -7.90
N LEU A 16 11.69 -4.93 -7.96
CA LEU A 16 12.45 -4.67 -9.17
C LEU A 16 13.17 -5.94 -9.68
N PRO A 17 14.09 -6.56 -8.91
CA PRO A 17 14.74 -7.80 -9.36
C PRO A 17 13.78 -8.98 -9.42
N LEU A 18 12.76 -9.04 -8.53
CA LEU A 18 11.79 -10.12 -8.55
C LEU A 18 11.05 -10.21 -9.89
N THR A 19 10.64 -9.07 -10.47
CA THR A 19 9.98 -9.04 -11.78
C THR A 19 10.88 -9.59 -12.88
N ASN A 20 12.19 -9.31 -12.84
CA ASN A 20 13.14 -9.82 -13.81
C ASN A 20 13.40 -11.33 -13.66
N ILE A 21 13.31 -11.84 -12.43
CA ILE A 21 13.44 -13.29 -12.14
C ILE A 21 12.17 -14.06 -12.57
N LEU A 22 10.98 -13.54 -12.25
CA LEU A 22 9.72 -14.25 -12.43
C LEU A 22 9.09 -14.11 -13.82
N SER A 23 9.57 -13.26 -14.68
CA SER A 23 8.90 -12.80 -15.91
C SER A 23 7.64 -11.96 -15.64
N LEU A 24 7.05 -11.39 -16.71
CA LEU A 24 5.82 -10.59 -16.59
C LEU A 24 4.61 -11.43 -16.15
N GLN A 25 4.48 -12.65 -16.66
CA GLN A 25 3.44 -13.57 -16.23
C GLN A 25 3.61 -13.98 -14.76
N GLY A 26 4.83 -14.33 -14.36
CA GLY A 26 5.11 -14.73 -12.98
C GLY A 26 4.89 -13.62 -11.97
N ILE A 27 5.22 -12.36 -12.28
CA ILE A 27 4.93 -11.25 -11.38
C ILE A 27 3.42 -10.95 -11.31
N GLY A 28 2.67 -11.21 -12.38
CA GLY A 28 1.21 -11.16 -12.37
C GLY A 28 0.63 -12.17 -11.38
N ILE A 29 1.07 -13.42 -11.47
CA ILE A 29 0.69 -14.48 -10.52
C ILE A 29 1.10 -14.14 -9.09
N PHE A 30 2.31 -13.64 -8.89
CA PHE A 30 2.78 -13.20 -7.57
C PHE A 30 1.86 -12.12 -6.97
N GLN A 31 1.41 -11.15 -7.76
CA GLN A 31 0.50 -10.10 -7.29
C GLN A 31 -0.90 -10.64 -6.96
N MET A 32 -1.39 -11.64 -7.68
CA MET A 32 -2.66 -12.32 -7.37
C MET A 32 -2.60 -13.00 -6.00
N VAL A 33 -1.56 -13.79 -5.75
CA VAL A 33 -1.37 -14.47 -4.45
C VAL A 33 -1.17 -13.43 -3.34
N MET A 34 -0.35 -12.39 -3.58
CA MET A 34 -0.11 -11.30 -2.63
C MET A 34 -1.38 -10.54 -2.25
N SER A 35 -2.31 -10.36 -3.17
CA SER A 35 -3.58 -9.68 -2.92
C SER A 35 -4.46 -10.48 -1.94
N LEU A 36 -4.62 -11.78 -2.18
CA LEU A 36 -5.37 -12.68 -1.28
C LEU A 36 -4.68 -12.84 0.08
N TYR A 37 -3.34 -12.91 0.09
CA TYR A 37 -2.57 -12.88 1.33
C TYR A 37 -2.81 -11.57 2.12
N SER A 38 -2.79 -10.42 1.46
CA SER A 38 -3.02 -9.11 2.10
C SER A 38 -4.43 -8.99 2.67
N LEU A 39 -5.45 -9.48 1.97
CA LEU A 39 -6.83 -9.58 2.48
C LEU A 39 -6.88 -10.44 3.73
N SER A 40 -6.32 -11.64 3.67
CA SER A 40 -6.32 -12.60 4.76
C SER A 40 -5.55 -12.05 5.98
N LEU A 41 -4.41 -11.43 5.77
CA LEU A 41 -3.63 -10.79 6.83
C LEU A 41 -4.38 -9.62 7.48
N SER A 42 -5.15 -8.85 6.70
CA SER A 42 -5.99 -7.76 7.22
C SER A 42 -7.11 -8.29 8.12
N LEU A 43 -7.72 -9.43 7.77
CA LEU A 43 -8.71 -10.12 8.60
C LEU A 43 -8.13 -10.65 9.91
N VAL A 44 -6.93 -11.22 9.84
CA VAL A 44 -6.31 -11.95 10.94
C VAL A 44 -5.60 -11.03 11.93
N SER A 45 -4.88 -10.03 11.43
CA SER A 45 -3.99 -9.20 12.25
C SER A 45 -4.20 -7.69 12.13
N GLY A 46 -4.78 -7.19 11.02
CA GLY A 46 -4.84 -5.75 10.74
C GLY A 46 -5.57 -4.93 11.81
N GLY A 47 -6.74 -5.40 12.26
CA GLY A 47 -7.49 -4.75 13.34
C GLY A 47 -6.98 -5.11 14.74
N VAL A 48 -6.45 -6.32 14.90
CA VAL A 48 -5.99 -6.85 16.19
C VAL A 48 -4.80 -6.08 16.72
N THR A 49 -3.79 -5.82 15.87
CA THR A 49 -2.60 -5.06 16.26
C THR A 49 -2.96 -3.69 16.82
N SER A 50 -3.80 -2.94 16.12
CA SER A 50 -4.23 -1.59 16.52
C SER A 50 -5.11 -1.63 17.77
N ALA A 51 -6.02 -2.61 17.88
CA ALA A 51 -6.88 -2.79 19.03
C ALA A 51 -6.09 -3.14 20.29
N LEU A 52 -5.16 -4.10 20.19
CA LEU A 52 -4.29 -4.49 21.30
C LEU A 52 -3.42 -3.32 21.78
N SER A 53 -2.83 -2.56 20.86
CA SER A 53 -2.06 -1.37 21.20
C SER A 53 -2.90 -0.38 22.02
N LYS A 54 -4.14 -0.08 21.59
CA LYS A 54 -5.07 0.79 22.32
C LYS A 54 -5.50 0.23 23.66
N LEU A 55 -5.86 -1.06 23.73
CA LEU A 55 -6.34 -1.70 24.97
C LEU A 55 -5.23 -1.81 26.00
N VAL A 56 -4.01 -2.15 25.60
CA VAL A 56 -2.85 -2.29 26.49
C VAL A 56 -2.43 -0.92 27.05
N SER A 57 -2.31 0.11 26.20
CA SER A 57 -1.98 1.47 26.66
C SER A 57 -3.06 2.01 27.60
N GLY A 58 -4.35 1.79 27.29
CA GLY A 58 -5.46 2.17 28.14
C GLY A 58 -5.49 1.43 29.50
N ALA A 59 -5.14 0.14 29.52
CA ALA A 59 -5.05 -0.63 30.76
C ALA A 59 -3.89 -0.15 31.65
N ARG A 60 -2.74 0.17 31.05
CA ARG A 60 -1.58 0.74 31.76
C ARG A 60 -1.90 2.10 32.36
N ALA A 61 -2.50 2.99 31.60
CA ALA A 61 -2.90 4.32 32.07
C ALA A 61 -3.86 4.26 33.28
N LYS A 62 -4.64 3.18 33.41
CA LYS A 62 -5.60 2.94 34.52
C LYS A 62 -5.04 2.06 35.63
N GLY A 63 -3.79 1.64 35.60
CA GLY A 63 -3.19 0.72 36.57
C GLY A 63 -3.78 -0.70 36.51
N GLN A 64 -4.46 -1.08 35.41
CA GLN A 64 -5.12 -2.39 35.26
C GLN A 64 -4.27 -3.38 34.46
N GLU A 65 -2.98 -3.48 34.78
CA GLU A 65 -2.02 -4.30 34.00
C GLU A 65 -2.37 -5.80 33.98
N VAL A 66 -3.12 -6.28 34.98
CA VAL A 66 -3.61 -7.68 35.05
C VAL A 66 -4.46 -8.04 33.82
N LYS A 67 -5.16 -7.07 33.23
CA LYS A 67 -5.95 -7.26 31.98
C LYS A 67 -5.10 -7.54 30.75
N ILE A 68 -3.84 -7.08 30.73
CA ILE A 68 -2.95 -7.22 29.57
C ILE A 68 -2.75 -8.68 29.21
N GLY A 69 -2.56 -9.56 30.20
CA GLY A 69 -2.47 -11.00 29.96
C GLY A 69 -3.74 -11.58 29.32
N GLY A 70 -4.91 -11.06 29.70
CA GLY A 70 -6.19 -11.41 29.06
C GLY A 70 -6.26 -10.95 27.59
N TYR A 71 -5.91 -9.70 27.30
CA TYR A 71 -5.86 -9.19 25.92
C TYR A 71 -4.89 -9.98 25.06
N PHE A 72 -3.72 -10.33 25.58
CA PHE A 72 -2.73 -11.14 24.88
C PHE A 72 -3.31 -12.53 24.54
N ARG A 73 -3.93 -13.21 25.51
CA ARG A 73 -4.55 -14.52 25.29
C ARG A 73 -5.67 -14.47 24.25
N TYR A 74 -6.60 -13.50 24.36
CA TYR A 74 -7.71 -13.37 23.40
C TYR A 74 -7.20 -12.98 22.01
N GLY A 75 -6.15 -12.15 21.92
CA GLY A 75 -5.48 -11.83 20.67
C GLY A 75 -4.91 -13.07 19.97
N LEU A 76 -4.16 -13.91 20.71
CA LEU A 76 -3.60 -15.15 20.16
C LEU A 76 -4.70 -16.15 19.76
N LEU A 77 -5.73 -16.32 20.57
CA LEU A 77 -6.83 -17.25 20.26
C LEU A 77 -7.61 -16.79 19.03
N PHE A 78 -8.01 -15.52 18.99
CA PHE A 78 -8.79 -14.96 17.88
C PHE A 78 -7.99 -15.01 16.56
N SER A 79 -6.78 -14.40 16.53
CA SER A 79 -5.95 -14.37 15.33
C SER A 79 -5.48 -15.77 14.94
N GLY A 80 -5.15 -16.63 15.90
CA GLY A 80 -4.75 -18.01 15.68
C GLY A 80 -5.87 -18.85 15.06
N CYS A 81 -7.07 -18.83 15.65
CA CYS A 81 -8.20 -19.60 15.11
C CYS A 81 -8.58 -19.15 13.68
N ILE A 82 -8.65 -17.83 13.44
CA ILE A 82 -8.99 -17.30 12.11
C ILE A 82 -7.88 -17.62 11.10
N SER A 83 -6.60 -17.46 11.48
CA SER A 83 -5.49 -17.75 10.56
C SER A 83 -5.40 -19.23 10.20
N LEU A 84 -5.66 -20.12 11.15
CA LEU A 84 -5.73 -21.57 10.89
C LEU A 84 -6.92 -21.92 9.99
N ALA A 85 -8.08 -21.32 10.21
CA ALA A 85 -9.26 -21.57 9.38
C ALA A 85 -9.05 -21.08 7.93
N ILE A 86 -8.55 -19.84 7.75
CA ILE A 86 -8.25 -19.29 6.42
C ILE A 86 -7.07 -20.06 5.78
N GLY A 87 -6.04 -20.42 6.55
CA GLY A 87 -4.93 -21.22 6.08
C GLY A 87 -5.36 -22.60 5.59
N ALA A 88 -6.23 -23.30 6.36
CA ALA A 88 -6.82 -24.57 5.94
C ALA A 88 -7.67 -24.41 4.68
N PHE A 89 -8.43 -23.33 4.55
CA PHE A 89 -9.17 -23.00 3.34
C PHE A 89 -8.24 -22.89 2.12
N PHE A 90 -7.14 -22.13 2.21
CA PHE A 90 -6.19 -22.02 1.12
C PHE A 90 -5.48 -23.35 0.82
N PHE A 91 -5.18 -24.15 1.83
CA PHE A 91 -4.55 -25.45 1.64
C PHE A 91 -5.47 -26.40 0.86
N ILE A 92 -6.74 -26.51 1.27
CA ILE A 92 -7.73 -27.41 0.67
C ILE A 92 -8.14 -26.93 -0.73
N PHE A 93 -8.39 -25.63 -0.90
CA PHE A 93 -8.92 -25.05 -2.12
C PHE A 93 -7.87 -24.40 -3.01
N SER A 94 -6.57 -24.65 -2.78
CA SER A 94 -5.46 -24.03 -3.54
C SER A 94 -5.59 -24.17 -5.05
N ASN A 95 -5.88 -25.37 -5.53
CA ASN A 95 -6.09 -25.63 -6.97
C ASN A 95 -7.33 -24.91 -7.52
N PHE A 96 -8.44 -24.95 -6.79
CA PHE A 96 -9.67 -24.27 -7.21
C PHE A 96 -9.46 -22.76 -7.35
N ILE A 97 -8.82 -22.12 -6.35
CA ILE A 97 -8.53 -20.69 -6.36
C ILE A 97 -7.60 -20.34 -7.52
N ALA A 98 -6.55 -21.14 -7.73
CA ALA A 98 -5.59 -20.95 -8.81
C ALA A 98 -6.25 -21.02 -10.20
N VAL A 99 -7.15 -21.97 -10.40
CA VAL A 99 -7.93 -22.12 -11.64
C VAL A 99 -8.90 -20.96 -11.84
N VAL A 100 -9.65 -20.56 -10.80
CA VAL A 100 -10.58 -19.41 -10.86
C VAL A 100 -9.86 -18.13 -11.24
N GLN A 101 -8.64 -17.95 -10.76
CA GLN A 101 -7.81 -16.78 -11.13
C GLN A 101 -7.13 -16.91 -12.52
N GLY A 102 -7.31 -18.02 -13.22
CA GLY A 102 -6.65 -18.28 -14.50
C GLY A 102 -5.14 -18.52 -14.40
N ALA A 103 -4.65 -18.88 -13.21
CA ALA A 103 -3.24 -19.11 -12.91
C ALA A 103 -3.01 -20.45 -12.18
N PRO A 104 -3.26 -21.61 -12.83
CA PRO A 104 -3.13 -22.93 -12.18
C PRO A 104 -1.76 -23.17 -11.53
N GLN A 105 -0.71 -22.54 -12.07
CA GLN A 105 0.66 -22.63 -11.56
C GLN A 105 0.83 -22.03 -10.16
N ALA A 106 -0.13 -21.21 -9.67
CA ALA A 106 -0.09 -20.58 -8.35
C ALA A 106 -0.49 -21.51 -7.20
N SER A 107 -1.01 -22.70 -7.49
CA SER A 107 -1.58 -23.62 -6.49
C SER A 107 -0.65 -23.89 -5.31
N ALA A 108 0.63 -24.21 -5.56
CA ALA A 108 1.62 -24.45 -4.52
C ALA A 108 1.87 -23.18 -3.66
N SER A 109 1.80 -21.99 -4.26
CA SER A 109 1.95 -20.71 -3.53
C SER A 109 0.76 -20.45 -2.60
N TYR A 110 -0.46 -20.83 -2.99
CA TYR A 110 -1.63 -20.78 -2.10
C TYR A 110 -1.53 -21.75 -0.94
N MET A 111 -0.99 -22.94 -1.13
CA MET A 111 -0.74 -23.89 -0.04
C MET A 111 0.21 -23.29 1.02
N LEU A 112 1.22 -22.54 0.62
CA LEU A 112 2.14 -21.86 1.57
C LEU A 112 1.44 -20.83 2.45
N LEU A 113 0.31 -20.26 2.02
CA LEU A 113 -0.44 -19.32 2.86
C LEU A 113 -0.97 -19.98 4.14
N ALA A 114 -1.17 -21.31 4.13
CA ALA A 114 -1.54 -22.07 5.33
C ALA A 114 -0.49 -21.94 6.45
N LEU A 115 0.78 -21.82 6.10
CA LEU A 115 1.87 -21.62 7.06
C LEU A 115 2.14 -20.13 7.32
N LEU A 116 2.06 -19.31 6.28
CA LEU A 116 2.38 -17.89 6.33
C LEU A 116 1.38 -17.09 7.20
N LEU A 117 0.08 -17.39 7.08
CA LEU A 117 -0.97 -16.66 7.82
C LEU A 117 -0.88 -16.81 9.35
N PRO A 118 -0.65 -18.00 9.93
CA PRO A 118 -0.43 -18.12 11.37
C PRO A 118 0.81 -17.35 11.87
N LEU A 119 1.90 -17.31 11.09
CA LEU A 119 3.07 -16.50 11.44
C LEU A 119 2.73 -15.01 11.51
N GLY A 120 2.11 -14.47 10.46
CA GLY A 120 1.67 -13.08 10.41
C GLY A 120 0.64 -12.73 11.50
N ALA A 121 -0.23 -13.67 11.86
CA ALA A 121 -1.20 -13.56 12.94
C ALA A 121 -0.51 -13.32 14.29
N ILE A 122 0.42 -14.19 14.65
CA ILE A 122 1.16 -14.10 15.91
C ILE A 122 2.02 -12.83 15.95
N ILE A 123 2.72 -12.51 14.85
CA ILE A 123 3.50 -11.28 14.70
C ILE A 123 2.63 -10.05 14.96
N GLY A 124 1.42 -9.99 14.39
CA GLY A 124 0.48 -8.89 14.59
C GLY A 124 0.08 -8.72 16.07
N VAL A 125 -0.20 -9.82 16.77
CA VAL A 125 -0.51 -9.82 18.20
C VAL A 125 0.68 -9.32 19.03
N LEU A 126 1.87 -9.86 18.80
CA LEU A 126 3.08 -9.47 19.52
C LEU A 126 3.42 -7.99 19.33
N ARG A 127 3.35 -7.51 18.08
CA ARG A 127 3.53 -6.07 17.77
C ARG A 127 2.49 -5.21 18.48
N GLY A 128 1.22 -5.61 18.48
CA GLY A 128 0.15 -4.87 19.16
C GLY A 128 0.38 -4.74 20.67
N ILE A 129 0.82 -5.81 21.32
CA ILE A 129 1.15 -5.78 22.76
C ILE A 129 2.34 -4.83 23.01
N ILE A 130 3.45 -4.98 22.26
CA ILE A 130 4.66 -4.18 22.43
C ILE A 130 4.38 -2.68 22.18
N GLN A 131 3.63 -2.35 21.13
CA GLN A 131 3.20 -0.98 20.85
C GLN A 131 2.35 -0.38 21.96
N GLY A 132 1.52 -1.20 22.61
CA GLY A 132 0.72 -0.77 23.77
C GLY A 132 1.55 -0.41 25.01
N TYR A 133 2.81 -0.87 25.08
CA TYR A 133 3.80 -0.42 26.07
C TYR A 133 4.54 0.86 25.63
N GLU A 134 4.10 1.52 24.52
CA GLU A 134 4.71 2.71 23.94
C GLU A 134 6.16 2.51 23.45
N ASN A 135 6.60 1.26 23.35
CA ASN A 135 7.92 0.91 22.83
C ASN A 135 7.82 0.49 21.37
N MET A 136 8.06 1.44 20.47
CA MET A 136 8.00 1.20 19.01
C MET A 136 9.27 0.54 18.44
N THR A 137 10.39 0.56 19.20
CA THR A 137 11.69 0.09 18.70
C THR A 137 11.69 -1.39 18.31
N PRO A 138 11.18 -2.34 19.14
CA PRO A 138 11.16 -3.75 18.74
C PRO A 138 10.27 -4.01 17.53
N THR A 139 9.14 -3.28 17.41
CA THR A 139 8.28 -3.37 16.23
C THR A 139 9.04 -2.92 14.98
N ALA A 140 9.76 -1.81 15.05
CA ALA A 140 10.55 -1.28 13.96
C ALA A 140 11.67 -2.26 13.52
N ILE A 141 12.40 -2.83 14.48
CA ILE A 141 13.44 -3.83 14.22
C ILE A 141 12.83 -5.08 13.57
N SER A 142 11.71 -5.59 14.09
CA SER A 142 11.05 -6.77 13.52
C SER A 142 10.61 -6.56 12.07
N GLN A 143 10.16 -5.34 11.72
CA GLN A 143 9.82 -4.99 10.35
C GLN A 143 11.04 -4.91 9.44
N ILE A 144 12.15 -4.37 9.94
CA ILE A 144 13.41 -4.32 9.17
C ILE A 144 13.93 -5.75 8.93
N ILE A 145 13.92 -6.61 9.95
CA ILE A 145 14.28 -8.04 9.81
C ILE A 145 13.41 -8.70 8.73
N GLU A 146 12.09 -8.57 8.82
CA GLU A 146 11.14 -9.11 7.84
C GLU A 146 11.46 -8.65 6.42
N GLN A 147 11.66 -7.35 6.19
CA GLN A 147 11.92 -6.82 4.86
C GLN A 147 13.31 -7.18 4.32
N ALA A 148 14.34 -7.16 5.17
CA ALA A 148 15.70 -7.53 4.77
C ALA A 148 15.79 -9.02 4.38
N PHE A 149 15.23 -9.90 5.20
CA PHE A 149 15.24 -11.33 4.90
C PHE A 149 14.27 -11.71 3.77
N LYS A 150 13.15 -11.00 3.63
CA LYS A 150 12.29 -11.12 2.45
C LYS A 150 13.05 -10.77 1.18
N PHE A 151 13.82 -9.67 1.20
CA PHE A 151 14.67 -9.31 0.06
C PHE A 151 15.69 -10.41 -0.26
N CYS A 152 16.43 -10.90 0.74
CA CYS A 152 17.46 -11.92 0.53
C CYS A 152 16.87 -13.28 0.13
N PHE A 153 16.03 -13.85 0.98
CA PHE A 153 15.51 -15.21 0.76
C PHE A 153 14.42 -15.24 -0.30
N GLY A 154 13.58 -14.19 -0.39
CA GLY A 154 12.56 -14.11 -1.44
C GLY A 154 13.13 -14.09 -2.83
N LEU A 155 14.23 -13.34 -3.08
CA LEU A 155 14.91 -13.33 -4.36
C LEU A 155 15.72 -14.62 -4.59
N LEU A 156 16.42 -15.11 -3.56
CA LEU A 156 17.21 -16.33 -3.67
C LEU A 156 16.33 -17.52 -4.06
N PHE A 157 15.25 -17.77 -3.34
CA PHE A 157 14.39 -18.91 -3.65
C PHE A 157 13.55 -18.69 -4.91
N ALA A 158 13.14 -17.45 -5.23
CA ALA A 158 12.55 -17.15 -6.51
C ALA A 158 13.47 -17.55 -7.67
N TYR A 159 14.76 -17.23 -7.57
CA TYR A 159 15.77 -17.60 -8.57
C TYR A 159 16.02 -19.11 -8.61
N LEU A 160 16.21 -19.77 -7.47
CA LEU A 160 16.48 -21.22 -7.41
C LEU A 160 15.34 -22.05 -7.98
N PHE A 161 14.10 -21.60 -7.81
CA PHE A 161 12.91 -22.29 -8.34
C PHE A 161 12.39 -21.69 -9.66
N SER A 162 13.14 -20.81 -10.32
CA SER A 162 12.71 -20.08 -11.53
C SER A 162 12.58 -20.95 -12.80
N GLN A 163 12.91 -22.25 -12.75
CA GLN A 163 12.78 -23.16 -13.90
C GLN A 163 11.34 -23.30 -14.41
N SER A 164 10.35 -22.94 -13.58
CA SER A 164 8.95 -22.80 -13.97
C SER A 164 8.36 -21.52 -13.39
N THR A 165 7.40 -20.92 -14.10
CA THR A 165 6.72 -19.69 -13.64
C THR A 165 6.08 -19.87 -12.27
N GLY A 166 5.40 -20.98 -12.02
CA GLY A 166 4.82 -21.32 -10.72
C GLY A 166 5.86 -21.58 -9.63
N GLY A 167 6.97 -22.24 -9.99
CA GLY A 167 8.07 -22.51 -9.07
C GLY A 167 8.74 -21.23 -8.56
N GLY A 168 9.04 -20.28 -9.43
CA GLY A 168 9.61 -19.00 -9.03
C GLY A 168 8.70 -18.22 -8.06
N VAL A 169 7.38 -18.20 -8.30
CA VAL A 169 6.40 -17.58 -7.39
C VAL A 169 6.36 -18.30 -6.05
N PHE A 170 6.32 -19.63 -6.05
CA PHE A 170 6.40 -20.45 -4.83
C PHE A 170 7.66 -20.14 -4.04
N GLY A 171 8.83 -20.07 -4.71
CA GLY A 171 10.09 -19.71 -4.08
C GLY A 171 10.07 -18.34 -3.42
N ALA A 172 9.50 -17.34 -4.08
CA ALA A 172 9.33 -16.01 -3.50
C ALA A 172 8.49 -16.05 -2.21
N PHE A 173 7.37 -16.78 -2.19
CA PHE A 173 6.54 -16.93 -0.99
C PHE A 173 7.21 -17.78 0.09
N LEU A 174 8.02 -18.78 -0.27
CA LEU A 174 8.83 -19.53 0.68
C LEU A 174 9.82 -18.61 1.40
N GLY A 175 10.52 -17.73 0.66
CA GLY A 175 11.41 -16.74 1.24
C GLY A 175 10.69 -15.73 2.15
N ILE A 176 9.49 -15.29 1.78
CA ILE A 176 8.64 -14.45 2.64
C ILE A 176 8.28 -15.19 3.94
N THR A 177 7.94 -16.48 3.85
CA THR A 177 7.58 -17.31 5.02
C THR A 177 8.75 -17.42 5.99
N ILE A 178 9.97 -17.63 5.50
CA ILE A 178 11.19 -17.68 6.32
C ILE A 178 11.46 -16.31 6.96
N ALA A 179 11.29 -15.22 6.22
CA ALA A 179 11.49 -13.88 6.74
C ALA A 179 10.52 -13.55 7.89
N GLU A 180 9.24 -13.94 7.77
CA GLU A 180 8.27 -13.80 8.86
C GLU A 180 8.61 -14.69 10.06
N ALA A 181 9.06 -15.92 9.83
CA ALA A 181 9.49 -16.81 10.91
C ALA A 181 10.65 -16.18 11.73
N LEU A 182 11.63 -15.58 11.05
CA LEU A 182 12.75 -14.88 11.71
C LEU A 182 12.28 -13.65 12.50
N ALA A 183 11.37 -12.86 11.95
CA ALA A 183 10.75 -11.74 12.65
C ALA A 183 9.96 -12.20 13.88
N LEU A 184 9.26 -13.33 13.79
CA LEU A 184 8.55 -13.96 14.90
C LEU A 184 9.48 -14.43 16.01
N ILE A 185 10.60 -15.08 15.66
CA ILE A 185 11.62 -15.52 16.63
C ILE A 185 12.14 -14.31 17.41
N TYR A 186 12.49 -13.22 16.71
CA TYR A 186 12.93 -11.99 17.35
C TYR A 186 11.88 -11.41 18.31
N LEU A 187 10.62 -11.26 17.88
CA LEU A 187 9.56 -10.73 18.73
C LEU A 187 9.25 -11.61 19.92
N THR A 188 9.32 -12.93 19.75
CA THR A 188 9.12 -13.90 20.85
C THR A 188 10.22 -13.75 21.91
N PHE A 189 11.46 -13.53 21.49
CA PHE A 189 12.57 -13.23 22.39
C PHE A 189 12.33 -11.93 23.18
N VAL A 190 11.88 -10.85 22.50
CA VAL A 190 11.56 -9.58 23.14
C VAL A 190 10.46 -9.73 24.18
N ILE A 191 9.37 -10.43 23.86
CA ILE A 191 8.23 -10.64 24.79
C ILE A 191 8.68 -11.47 26.00
N LYS A 192 9.46 -12.53 25.80
CA LYS A 192 10.01 -13.33 26.90
C LYS A 192 10.87 -12.48 27.85
N LYS A 193 11.74 -11.64 27.30
CA LYS A 193 12.58 -10.71 28.11
C LYS A 193 11.75 -9.69 28.87
N SER A 194 10.65 -9.23 28.31
CA SER A 194 9.71 -8.28 28.94
C SER A 194 8.83 -8.91 30.01
N LYS A 195 8.92 -10.24 30.24
CA LYS A 195 8.11 -11.01 31.23
C LYS A 195 6.60 -10.88 31.03
N ILE A 196 6.15 -10.43 29.86
CA ILE A 196 4.72 -10.32 29.52
C ILE A 196 4.18 -11.72 29.25
N LYS A 197 3.17 -12.15 29.98
CA LYS A 197 2.57 -13.49 29.85
C LYS A 197 1.08 -13.37 29.52
N ALA A 198 0.57 -14.33 28.72
CA ALA A 198 -0.86 -14.50 28.54
C ALA A 198 -1.51 -14.91 29.87
N GLY A 199 -2.57 -14.23 30.24
CA GLY A 199 -3.28 -14.45 31.50
C GLY A 199 -4.74 -14.90 31.31
N ARG A 200 -5.38 -15.35 32.40
CA ARG A 200 -6.75 -15.85 32.33
C ARG A 200 -7.84 -14.79 32.62
N TYR A 201 -7.48 -13.52 32.72
CA TYR A 201 -8.45 -12.47 32.97
C TYR A 201 -9.48 -12.36 31.81
N ASN A 202 -10.77 -12.31 32.15
CA ASN A 202 -11.83 -12.27 31.14
C ASN A 202 -12.05 -10.85 30.64
N VAL A 203 -11.51 -10.55 29.45
CA VAL A 203 -11.63 -9.25 28.74
C VAL A 203 -12.39 -9.38 27.43
N ARG A 204 -13.16 -10.48 27.25
CA ARG A 204 -13.82 -10.81 25.97
C ARG A 204 -14.60 -9.65 25.38
N LYS A 205 -15.50 -9.03 26.17
CA LYS A 205 -16.36 -7.93 25.69
C LYS A 205 -15.53 -6.70 25.25
N GLU A 206 -14.54 -6.31 26.05
CA GLU A 206 -13.66 -5.18 25.76
C GLU A 206 -12.84 -5.45 24.49
N PHE A 207 -12.31 -6.66 24.35
CA PHE A 207 -11.51 -7.09 23.21
C PHE A 207 -12.32 -7.02 21.90
N PHE A 208 -13.46 -7.72 21.83
CA PHE A 208 -14.26 -7.75 20.60
C PHE A 208 -14.84 -6.38 20.23
N LYS A 209 -15.25 -5.58 21.22
CA LYS A 209 -15.71 -4.20 20.98
C LYS A 209 -14.64 -3.32 20.34
N ALA A 210 -13.36 -3.56 20.63
CA ALA A 210 -12.26 -2.83 20.03
C ALA A 210 -11.80 -3.41 18.67
N VAL A 211 -11.70 -4.76 18.56
CA VAL A 211 -11.16 -5.44 17.39
C VAL A 211 -12.09 -5.37 16.19
N THR A 212 -13.39 -5.63 16.38
CA THR A 212 -14.36 -5.77 15.27
C THR A 212 -14.41 -4.53 14.35
N PRO A 213 -14.62 -3.30 14.84
CA PRO A 213 -14.69 -2.14 13.96
C PRO A 213 -13.37 -1.84 13.25
N LEU A 214 -12.23 -2.06 13.91
CA LEU A 214 -10.92 -1.83 13.32
C LEU A 214 -10.59 -2.86 12.25
N THR A 215 -10.96 -4.13 12.46
CA THR A 215 -10.78 -5.17 11.43
C THR A 215 -11.65 -4.89 10.21
N LEU A 216 -12.93 -4.56 10.40
CA LEU A 216 -13.84 -4.22 9.30
C LEU A 216 -13.29 -3.05 8.46
N SER A 217 -12.81 -1.99 9.12
CA SER A 217 -12.24 -0.85 8.41
C SER A 217 -10.99 -1.21 7.58
N ASN A 218 -10.14 -2.10 8.09
CA ASN A 218 -8.90 -2.47 7.42
C ASN A 218 -9.09 -3.50 6.28
N VAL A 219 -10.23 -4.17 6.23
CA VAL A 219 -10.52 -5.25 5.26
C VAL A 219 -11.08 -4.71 3.94
N ILE A 220 -11.77 -3.56 3.94
CA ILE A 220 -12.53 -3.07 2.77
C ILE A 220 -11.66 -2.91 1.53
N LEU A 221 -10.55 -2.18 1.62
CA LEU A 221 -9.67 -1.97 0.46
C LEU A 221 -8.98 -3.27 0.01
N PRO A 222 -8.35 -4.06 0.90
CA PRO A 222 -7.83 -5.37 0.50
C PRO A 222 -8.86 -6.29 -0.13
N LEU A 223 -10.13 -6.23 0.32
CA LEU A 223 -11.22 -7.00 -0.28
C LEU A 223 -11.48 -6.56 -1.72
N ALA A 224 -11.56 -5.26 -1.99
CA ALA A 224 -11.77 -4.74 -3.34
C ALA A 224 -10.62 -5.15 -4.30
N PHE A 225 -9.37 -5.12 -3.83
CA PHE A 225 -8.21 -5.59 -4.61
C PHE A 225 -8.17 -7.12 -4.76
N ALA A 226 -8.62 -7.88 -3.76
CA ALA A 226 -8.73 -9.33 -3.86
C ALA A 226 -9.80 -9.75 -4.89
N ILE A 227 -10.96 -9.08 -4.88
CA ILE A 227 -12.00 -9.29 -5.89
C ILE A 227 -11.45 -8.96 -7.29
N GLU A 228 -10.71 -7.87 -7.46
CA GLU A 228 -10.03 -7.55 -8.72
C GLU A 228 -9.21 -8.74 -9.22
N THR A 229 -8.36 -9.32 -8.37
CA THR A 229 -7.48 -10.42 -8.78
C THR A 229 -8.22 -11.72 -9.08
N LEU A 230 -9.41 -11.92 -8.51
CA LEU A 230 -10.25 -13.08 -8.79
C LEU A 230 -10.95 -13.02 -10.15
N ILE A 231 -11.28 -11.80 -10.62
CA ILE A 231 -12.11 -11.63 -11.81
C ILE A 231 -11.34 -11.09 -13.03
N ILE A 232 -10.16 -10.49 -12.85
CA ILE A 232 -9.48 -9.76 -13.93
C ILE A 232 -9.10 -10.65 -15.11
N VAL A 233 -8.55 -11.84 -14.88
CA VAL A 233 -8.13 -12.73 -15.96
C VAL A 233 -9.35 -13.24 -16.75
N SER A 234 -10.42 -13.63 -16.07
CA SER A 234 -11.67 -14.07 -16.74
C SER A 234 -12.35 -12.94 -17.52
N LEU A 235 -12.29 -11.69 -17.01
CA LEU A 235 -12.81 -10.54 -17.74
C LEU A 235 -11.95 -10.20 -18.97
N LEU A 236 -10.62 -10.30 -18.87
CA LEU A 236 -9.72 -10.11 -20.00
C LEU A 236 -9.88 -11.23 -21.04
N ALA A 237 -10.11 -12.47 -20.60
CA ALA A 237 -10.42 -13.58 -21.48
C ALA A 237 -11.75 -13.39 -22.23
N SER A 238 -12.78 -12.81 -21.58
CA SER A 238 -14.02 -12.45 -22.25
C SER A 238 -13.86 -11.35 -23.32
N ALA A 239 -12.79 -10.55 -23.23
CA ALA A 239 -12.37 -9.58 -24.25
C ALA A 239 -11.50 -10.22 -25.35
N GLY A 240 -11.35 -11.54 -25.41
CA GLY A 240 -10.64 -12.27 -26.45
C GLY A 240 -9.17 -12.56 -26.20
N LEU A 241 -8.64 -12.25 -25.01
CA LEU A 241 -7.24 -12.55 -24.65
C LEU A 241 -7.08 -14.00 -24.18
N SER A 242 -5.93 -14.63 -24.47
CA SER A 242 -5.56 -15.88 -23.84
C SER A 242 -5.34 -15.69 -22.33
N GLY A 243 -5.50 -16.74 -21.52
CA GLY A 243 -5.24 -16.65 -20.08
C GLY A 243 -3.79 -16.28 -19.75
N GLU A 244 -2.85 -16.67 -20.62
CA GLU A 244 -1.43 -16.32 -20.48
C GLU A 244 -1.18 -14.84 -20.78
N ASP A 245 -1.74 -14.32 -21.88
CA ASP A 245 -1.64 -12.89 -22.22
C ASP A 245 -2.32 -12.02 -21.16
N ALA A 246 -3.51 -12.43 -20.69
CA ALA A 246 -4.23 -11.73 -19.63
C ALA A 246 -3.39 -11.64 -18.35
N THR A 247 -2.73 -12.72 -17.94
CA THR A 247 -1.88 -12.77 -16.75
C THR A 247 -0.61 -11.93 -16.96
N THR A 248 -0.04 -11.93 -18.15
CA THR A 248 1.13 -11.14 -18.54
C THR A 248 0.80 -9.64 -18.51
N LEU A 249 -0.32 -9.22 -19.08
CA LEU A 249 -0.77 -7.83 -19.03
C LEU A 249 -1.12 -7.38 -17.62
N TYR A 250 -1.71 -8.27 -16.80
CA TYR A 250 -1.93 -7.98 -15.39
C TYR A 250 -0.60 -7.78 -14.65
N GLY A 251 0.41 -8.61 -14.94
CA GLY A 251 1.76 -8.46 -14.41
C GLY A 251 2.44 -7.16 -14.86
N LEU A 252 2.26 -6.75 -16.11
CA LEU A 252 2.73 -5.47 -16.62
C LEU A 252 2.09 -4.30 -15.85
N SER A 253 0.77 -4.34 -15.65
CA SER A 253 0.04 -3.26 -14.97
C SER A 253 0.34 -3.21 -13.47
N SER A 254 0.17 -4.32 -12.75
CA SER A 254 0.27 -4.37 -11.29
C SER A 254 1.70 -4.57 -10.78
N GLY A 255 2.51 -5.35 -11.51
CA GLY A 255 3.90 -5.66 -11.17
C GLY A 255 4.88 -4.58 -11.60
N VAL A 256 4.92 -4.27 -12.89
CA VAL A 256 5.89 -3.32 -13.47
C VAL A 256 5.47 -1.87 -13.23
N VAL A 257 4.33 -1.47 -13.80
CA VAL A 257 3.84 -0.09 -13.68
C VAL A 257 3.48 0.24 -12.23
N GLY A 258 2.77 -0.67 -11.55
CA GLY A 258 2.39 -0.49 -10.16
C GLY A 258 3.59 -0.36 -9.21
N ALA A 259 4.68 -1.11 -9.41
CA ALA A 259 5.86 -1.01 -8.57
C ALA A 259 6.49 0.40 -8.60
N ILE A 260 6.56 1.02 -9.77
CA ILE A 260 7.15 2.35 -9.96
C ILE A 260 6.16 3.45 -9.57
N MET A 261 4.90 3.34 -10.00
CA MET A 261 3.88 4.36 -9.75
C MET A 261 3.43 4.45 -8.30
N HIS A 262 3.59 3.41 -7.48
CA HIS A 262 3.29 3.49 -6.05
C HIS A 262 4.38 4.17 -5.21
N PHE A 263 5.56 4.43 -5.77
CA PHE A 263 6.66 5.06 -5.03
C PHE A 263 6.29 6.45 -4.46
N PRO A 264 5.64 7.36 -5.22
CA PRO A 264 5.20 8.65 -4.70
C PRO A 264 4.25 8.57 -3.50
N LEU A 265 3.47 7.49 -3.35
CA LEU A 265 2.51 7.31 -2.24
C LEU A 265 3.16 7.19 -0.86
N VAL A 266 4.46 6.90 -0.78
CA VAL A 266 5.20 6.91 0.48
C VAL A 266 5.16 8.29 1.14
N ILE A 267 5.23 9.35 0.32
CA ILE A 267 5.14 10.74 0.77
C ILE A 267 3.73 11.04 1.31
N SER A 268 2.69 10.64 0.56
CA SER A 268 1.30 10.83 0.96
C SER A 268 1.00 10.27 2.34
N LEU A 269 1.45 9.04 2.58
CA LEU A 269 1.22 8.38 3.85
C LEU A 269 1.93 9.12 5.00
N SER A 270 3.14 9.63 4.76
CA SER A 270 3.88 10.38 5.77
C SER A 270 3.16 11.66 6.17
N VAL A 271 2.60 12.39 5.20
CA VAL A 271 1.77 13.57 5.43
C VAL A 271 0.48 13.18 6.16
N ALA A 272 -0.25 12.18 5.69
CA ALA A 272 -1.50 11.73 6.28
C ALA A 272 -1.36 11.33 7.76
N VAL A 273 -0.32 10.57 8.10
CA VAL A 273 -0.03 10.14 9.48
C VAL A 273 0.34 11.32 10.38
N SER A 274 1.08 12.32 9.86
CA SER A 274 1.47 13.51 10.65
C SER A 274 0.29 14.46 10.93
N LEU A 275 -0.72 14.47 10.06
CA LEU A 275 -1.91 15.31 10.20
C LEU A 275 -2.86 14.85 11.30
N LEU A 276 -2.98 13.54 11.51
CA LEU A 276 -3.97 12.95 12.39
C LEU A 276 -3.92 13.52 13.82
N PRO A 277 -2.78 13.56 14.54
CA PRO A 277 -2.71 14.12 15.88
C PRO A 277 -2.94 15.64 15.89
N LYS A 278 -2.41 16.37 14.88
CA LYS A 278 -2.51 17.83 14.81
C LYS A 278 -3.96 18.29 14.60
N ILE A 279 -4.70 17.63 13.71
CA ILE A 279 -6.11 17.94 13.46
C ILE A 279 -6.97 17.51 14.65
N SER A 280 -6.72 16.34 15.26
CA SER A 280 -7.45 15.92 16.47
C SER A 280 -7.32 16.93 17.62
N PHE A 281 -6.12 17.48 17.81
CA PHE A 281 -5.87 18.50 18.81
C PHE A 281 -6.63 19.82 18.52
N LEU A 282 -6.59 20.31 17.28
CA LEU A 282 -7.27 21.54 16.88
C LEU A 282 -8.80 21.39 16.92
N SER A 283 -9.30 20.23 16.49
CA SER A 283 -10.71 19.89 16.56
C SER A 283 -11.22 19.84 18.01
N ALA A 284 -10.41 19.29 18.94
CA ALA A 284 -10.74 19.29 20.38
C ALA A 284 -10.76 20.70 20.96
N LYS A 285 -9.87 21.60 20.49
CA LYS A 285 -9.87 23.02 20.86
C LYS A 285 -10.98 23.85 20.19
N LYS A 286 -11.72 23.28 19.24
CA LYS A 286 -12.72 23.96 18.41
C LYS A 286 -12.16 25.16 17.61
N ASP A 287 -10.86 25.12 17.28
CA ASP A 287 -10.19 26.15 16.50
C ASP A 287 -10.32 25.83 15.00
N ALA A 288 -11.49 26.17 14.43
CA ALA A 288 -11.82 25.89 13.05
C ALA A 288 -10.91 26.63 12.04
N GLU A 289 -10.42 27.84 12.37
CA GLU A 289 -9.58 28.59 11.46
C GLU A 289 -8.15 28.02 11.39
N ALA A 290 -7.58 27.60 12.53
CA ALA A 290 -6.29 26.90 12.54
C ALA A 290 -6.41 25.52 11.84
N GLU A 291 -7.52 24.80 12.04
CA GLU A 291 -7.79 23.54 11.36
C GLU A 291 -7.81 23.74 9.84
N LYS A 292 -8.59 24.70 9.31
CA LYS A 292 -8.64 25.04 7.86
C LYS A 292 -7.26 25.36 7.29
N ARG A 293 -6.45 26.12 8.02
CA ARG A 293 -5.07 26.44 7.60
C ARG A 293 -4.21 25.19 7.51
N VAL A 294 -4.26 24.32 8.51
CA VAL A 294 -3.48 23.06 8.52
C VAL A 294 -3.89 22.14 7.40
N VAL A 295 -5.20 21.97 7.18
CA VAL A 295 -5.74 21.16 6.09
C VAL A 295 -5.33 21.72 4.72
N GLY A 296 -5.51 23.03 4.49
CA GLY A 296 -5.12 23.70 3.25
C GLY A 296 -3.63 23.55 2.93
N LYS A 297 -2.75 23.72 3.94
CA LYS A 297 -1.31 23.49 3.79
C LYS A 297 -0.97 22.04 3.44
N ALA A 298 -1.62 21.09 4.07
CA ALA A 298 -1.42 19.68 3.78
C ALA A 298 -1.79 19.31 2.34
N PHE A 299 -2.92 19.84 1.84
CA PHE A 299 -3.33 19.67 0.45
C PHE A 299 -2.33 20.31 -0.52
N SER A 300 -1.91 21.54 -0.27
CA SER A 300 -0.91 22.25 -1.08
C SER A 300 0.41 21.49 -1.11
N MET A 301 0.88 21.02 0.05
CA MET A 301 2.13 20.26 0.17
C MET A 301 2.04 18.89 -0.57
N MET A 302 0.88 18.22 -0.48
CA MET A 302 0.64 16.98 -1.21
C MET A 302 0.69 17.19 -2.72
N TRP A 303 0.02 18.23 -3.22
CA TRP A 303 0.04 18.58 -4.63
C TRP A 303 1.45 18.94 -5.12
N PHE A 304 2.13 19.79 -4.34
CA PHE A 304 3.51 20.22 -4.61
C PHE A 304 4.49 19.05 -4.72
N LEU A 305 4.32 17.99 -3.94
CA LEU A 305 5.24 16.84 -3.93
C LEU A 305 4.80 15.72 -4.89
N LEU A 306 3.52 15.35 -4.91
CA LEU A 306 3.04 14.20 -5.69
C LEU A 306 3.01 14.47 -7.19
N PHE A 307 2.50 15.64 -7.57
CA PHE A 307 2.27 15.93 -8.98
C PHE A 307 3.56 15.93 -9.81
N PRO A 308 4.64 16.62 -9.42
CA PRO A 308 5.90 16.57 -10.17
C PRO A 308 6.53 15.18 -10.18
N LEU A 309 6.38 14.37 -9.11
CA LEU A 309 6.88 13.00 -9.10
C LEU A 309 6.17 12.12 -10.14
N VAL A 310 4.85 12.21 -10.21
CA VAL A 310 4.05 11.47 -11.18
C VAL A 310 4.38 11.92 -12.60
N VAL A 311 4.44 13.23 -12.85
CA VAL A 311 4.80 13.79 -14.16
C VAL A 311 6.24 13.44 -14.52
N GLY A 312 7.17 13.51 -13.57
CA GLY A 312 8.58 13.15 -13.75
C GLY A 312 8.76 11.69 -14.15
N ILE A 313 8.12 10.76 -13.43
CA ILE A 313 8.16 9.32 -13.79
C ILE A 313 7.62 9.11 -15.21
N ASN A 314 6.47 9.71 -15.54
CA ASN A 314 5.89 9.58 -16.89
C ASN A 314 6.76 10.21 -17.98
N SER A 315 7.53 11.26 -17.68
CA SER A 315 8.42 11.90 -18.65
C SER A 315 9.58 10.99 -19.06
N ILE A 316 10.10 10.17 -18.12
CA ILE A 316 11.21 9.25 -18.34
C ILE A 316 10.76 7.81 -18.62
N ALA A 317 9.47 7.50 -18.53
CA ALA A 317 8.91 6.14 -18.56
C ALA A 317 9.41 5.30 -19.73
N ARG A 318 9.46 5.90 -20.94
CA ARG A 318 9.87 5.20 -22.17
C ARG A 318 11.34 4.72 -22.15
N VAL A 319 12.19 5.38 -21.37
CA VAL A 319 13.60 4.98 -21.18
C VAL A 319 13.75 4.15 -19.90
N LEU A 320 12.98 4.47 -18.87
CA LEU A 320 13.06 3.85 -17.56
C LEU A 320 12.61 2.38 -17.58
N TYR A 321 11.45 2.08 -18.22
CA TYR A 321 10.90 0.72 -18.20
C TYR A 321 11.83 -0.30 -18.84
N PRO A 322 12.36 -0.12 -20.07
CA PRO A 322 13.28 -1.10 -20.66
C PRO A 322 14.61 -1.23 -19.91
N LEU A 323 15.05 -0.16 -19.24
CA LEU A 323 16.29 -0.18 -18.47
C LEU A 323 16.16 -1.06 -17.22
N ILE A 324 15.01 -0.98 -16.53
CA ILE A 324 14.76 -1.76 -15.32
C ILE A 324 14.25 -3.16 -15.66
N TYR A 325 13.40 -3.25 -16.68
CA TYR A 325 12.73 -4.46 -17.13
C TYR A 325 13.01 -4.72 -18.61
N PRO A 326 14.11 -5.44 -18.94
CA PRO A 326 14.51 -5.69 -20.32
C PRO A 326 13.45 -6.40 -21.17
N SER A 327 12.51 -7.11 -20.55
CA SER A 327 11.38 -7.77 -21.21
C SER A 327 10.28 -6.80 -21.68
N VAL A 328 10.30 -5.55 -21.22
CA VAL A 328 9.27 -4.55 -21.54
C VAL A 328 9.75 -3.71 -22.74
N THR A 329 9.53 -4.23 -23.94
CA THR A 329 9.92 -3.60 -25.22
C THR A 329 8.76 -3.60 -26.21
N GLY A 330 8.90 -2.91 -27.31
CA GLY A 330 7.91 -2.90 -28.40
C GLY A 330 6.52 -2.44 -27.97
N GLU A 331 5.54 -3.28 -28.23
CA GLU A 331 4.12 -3.03 -27.90
C GLU A 331 3.90 -2.96 -26.39
N LEU A 332 4.51 -3.87 -25.61
CA LEU A 332 4.41 -3.89 -24.16
C LEU A 332 4.93 -2.59 -23.53
N LEU A 333 5.97 -1.98 -24.10
CA LEU A 333 6.47 -0.68 -23.65
C LEU A 333 5.45 0.42 -23.91
N THR A 334 4.78 0.40 -25.05
CA THR A 334 3.74 1.39 -25.38
C THR A 334 2.56 1.27 -24.40
N ILE A 335 2.10 0.04 -24.16
CA ILE A 335 1.06 -0.24 -23.19
C ILE A 335 1.49 0.18 -21.77
N ALA A 336 2.72 -0.13 -21.35
CA ALA A 336 3.25 0.27 -20.04
C ALA A 336 3.27 1.79 -19.86
N CYS A 337 3.68 2.55 -20.88
CA CYS A 337 3.67 4.02 -20.84
C CYS A 337 2.25 4.59 -20.72
N GLN A 338 1.28 4.02 -21.43
CA GLN A 338 -0.13 4.42 -21.34
C GLN A 338 -0.75 4.06 -19.97
N LEU A 339 -0.49 2.85 -19.48
CA LEU A 339 -0.89 2.42 -18.13
C LEU A 339 -0.28 3.32 -17.05
N SER A 340 0.99 3.73 -17.24
CA SER A 340 1.68 4.63 -16.33
C SER A 340 1.01 5.99 -16.24
N LEU A 341 0.57 6.55 -17.37
CA LEU A 341 -0.14 7.83 -17.43
C LEU A 341 -1.45 7.78 -16.64
N LEU A 342 -2.29 6.78 -16.89
CA LEU A 342 -3.55 6.59 -16.19
C LEU A 342 -3.34 6.27 -14.71
N SER A 343 -2.36 5.41 -14.39
CA SER A 343 -2.00 5.10 -13.01
C SER A 343 -1.50 6.32 -12.25
N GLY A 344 -0.84 7.26 -12.93
CA GLY A 344 -0.40 8.53 -12.36
C GLY A 344 -1.58 9.35 -11.81
N ILE A 345 -2.69 9.43 -12.56
CA ILE A 345 -3.93 10.09 -12.10
C ILE A 345 -4.47 9.37 -10.85
N ALA A 346 -4.54 8.04 -10.89
CA ALA A 346 -5.00 7.24 -9.75
C ALA A 346 -4.12 7.45 -8.51
N VAL A 347 -2.79 7.58 -8.67
CA VAL A 347 -1.83 7.81 -7.59
C VAL A 347 -2.04 9.17 -6.93
N VAL A 348 -2.26 10.23 -7.71
CA VAL A 348 -2.57 11.56 -7.18
C VAL A 348 -3.87 11.53 -6.37
N LEU A 349 -4.93 10.94 -6.92
CA LEU A 349 -6.21 10.80 -6.23
C LEU A 349 -6.10 9.93 -4.97
N ASN A 350 -5.31 8.85 -5.01
CA ASN A 350 -5.02 8.03 -3.83
C ASN A 350 -4.34 8.85 -2.73
N GLY A 351 -3.34 9.66 -3.08
CA GLY A 351 -2.68 10.54 -2.13
C GLY A 351 -3.66 11.48 -1.42
N PHE A 352 -4.54 12.13 -2.16
CA PHE A 352 -5.60 12.97 -1.59
C PHE A 352 -6.58 12.17 -0.74
N SER A 353 -6.99 10.98 -1.20
CA SER A 353 -7.90 10.11 -0.43
C SER A 353 -7.32 9.71 0.93
N GLN A 354 -6.01 9.43 1.02
CA GLN A 354 -5.33 9.11 2.28
C GLN A 354 -5.36 10.29 3.26
N VAL A 355 -5.11 11.51 2.78
CA VAL A 355 -5.17 12.72 3.61
C VAL A 355 -6.59 13.00 4.07
N LEU A 356 -7.56 12.96 3.17
CA LEU A 356 -8.98 13.16 3.50
C LEU A 356 -9.49 12.14 4.52
N ASN A 357 -9.11 10.88 4.34
CA ASN A 357 -9.46 9.81 5.27
C ASN A 357 -8.86 10.04 6.67
N SER A 358 -7.59 10.49 6.74
CA SER A 358 -6.96 10.88 8.01
C SER A 358 -7.69 12.05 8.69
N ILE A 359 -8.15 13.05 7.93
CA ILE A 359 -8.95 14.18 8.47
C ILE A 359 -10.29 13.68 9.02
N LEU A 360 -11.00 12.83 8.28
CA LEU A 360 -12.27 12.25 8.75
C LEU A 360 -12.08 11.48 10.06
N GLN A 361 -11.03 10.66 10.15
CA GLN A 361 -10.72 9.90 11.36
C GLN A 361 -10.32 10.82 12.53
N ALA A 362 -9.52 11.86 12.28
CA ALA A 362 -9.11 12.84 13.28
C ALA A 362 -10.31 13.60 13.89
N LYS A 363 -11.35 13.86 13.07
CA LYS A 363 -12.62 14.48 13.49
C LYS A 363 -13.61 13.49 14.12
N GLY A 364 -13.27 12.22 14.24
CA GLY A 364 -14.14 11.18 14.79
C GLY A 364 -15.21 10.66 13.81
N PHE A 365 -15.13 11.01 12.54
CA PHE A 365 -16.08 10.58 11.51
C PHE A 365 -15.75 9.18 10.95
N TYR A 366 -15.46 8.22 11.83
CA TYR A 366 -15.06 6.86 11.45
C TYR A 366 -16.08 6.13 10.56
N ASN A 367 -17.38 6.29 10.85
CA ASN A 367 -18.44 5.65 10.06
C ASN A 367 -18.50 6.19 8.63
N TYR A 368 -18.26 7.49 8.43
CA TYR A 368 -18.20 8.08 7.09
C TYR A 368 -16.95 7.62 6.34
N SER A 369 -15.79 7.53 7.00
CA SER A 369 -14.57 6.95 6.45
C SER A 369 -14.83 5.53 5.93
N LEU A 370 -15.46 4.68 6.76
CA LEU A 370 -15.83 3.32 6.38
C LEU A 370 -16.79 3.29 5.18
N LEU A 371 -17.85 4.10 5.21
CA LEU A 371 -18.84 4.20 4.14
C LEU A 371 -18.19 4.59 2.80
N PHE A 372 -17.32 5.61 2.81
CA PHE A 372 -16.71 6.13 1.59
C PHE A 372 -15.70 5.14 1.00
N LEU A 373 -14.95 4.42 1.85
CA LEU A 373 -14.09 3.31 1.41
C LEU A 373 -14.91 2.18 0.78
N THR A 374 -16.06 1.86 1.36
CA THR A 374 -16.96 0.81 0.83
C THR A 374 -17.56 1.23 -0.52
N LEU A 375 -18.09 2.45 -0.62
CA LEU A 375 -18.64 2.98 -1.87
C LEU A 375 -17.56 3.04 -2.97
N GLY A 376 -16.36 3.49 -2.63
CA GLY A 376 -15.23 3.48 -3.55
C GLY A 376 -14.85 2.08 -4.01
N GLY A 377 -14.80 1.10 -3.06
CA GLY A 377 -14.52 -0.30 -3.37
C GLY A 377 -15.56 -0.93 -4.31
N ILE A 378 -16.85 -0.67 -4.07
CA ILE A 378 -17.94 -1.09 -4.95
C ILE A 378 -17.78 -0.44 -6.33
N GLY A 379 -17.54 0.87 -6.39
CA GLY A 379 -17.32 1.60 -7.65
C GLY A 379 -16.14 1.04 -8.45
N LYS A 380 -15.03 0.65 -7.76
CA LYS A 380 -13.89 -0.02 -8.39
C LYS A 380 -14.29 -1.34 -9.05
N VAL A 381 -14.98 -2.22 -8.32
CA VAL A 381 -15.37 -3.55 -8.83
C VAL A 381 -16.36 -3.39 -9.98
N LEU A 382 -17.37 -2.53 -9.86
CA LEU A 382 -18.34 -2.28 -10.92
C LEU A 382 -17.67 -1.71 -12.18
N SER A 383 -16.80 -0.72 -12.04
CA SER A 383 -16.07 -0.15 -13.18
C SER A 383 -15.17 -1.17 -13.86
N LEU A 384 -14.55 -2.07 -13.10
CA LEU A 384 -13.74 -3.15 -13.65
C LEU A 384 -14.59 -4.11 -14.50
N ILE A 385 -15.74 -4.55 -13.99
CA ILE A 385 -16.65 -5.44 -14.70
C ILE A 385 -17.19 -4.79 -15.99
N ILE A 386 -17.47 -3.49 -15.96
CA ILE A 386 -18.04 -2.77 -17.11
C ILE A 386 -16.97 -2.49 -18.18
N PHE A 387 -15.78 -2.03 -17.78
CA PHE A 387 -14.79 -1.53 -18.74
C PHE A 387 -13.84 -2.60 -19.27
N THR A 388 -13.52 -3.66 -18.51
CA THR A 388 -12.56 -4.68 -18.96
C THR A 388 -13.00 -5.44 -20.22
N PRO A 389 -14.29 -5.82 -20.38
CA PRO A 389 -14.72 -6.54 -21.60
C PRO A 389 -14.69 -5.69 -22.88
N ILE A 390 -14.52 -4.36 -22.78
CA ILE A 390 -14.50 -3.46 -23.93
C ILE A 390 -13.14 -3.57 -24.62
N ASN A 391 -13.09 -4.04 -25.85
CA ASN A 391 -11.84 -4.34 -26.62
C ASN A 391 -10.83 -3.20 -26.64
N ASN A 392 -11.28 -1.92 -26.69
CA ASN A 392 -10.39 -0.76 -26.73
C ASN A 392 -9.90 -0.33 -25.34
N ILE A 393 -10.54 -0.77 -24.25
CA ILE A 393 -10.19 -0.43 -22.87
C ILE A 393 -9.37 -1.54 -22.24
N ASN A 394 -9.91 -2.77 -22.22
CA ASN A 394 -9.18 -3.97 -21.83
C ASN A 394 -8.38 -3.80 -20.53
N ILE A 395 -7.05 -3.96 -20.56
CA ILE A 395 -6.15 -3.84 -19.39
C ILE A 395 -6.16 -2.43 -18.76
N PHE A 396 -6.49 -1.39 -19.54
CA PHE A 396 -6.61 -0.02 -19.02
C PHE A 396 -7.75 0.16 -18.01
N ALA A 397 -8.70 -0.77 -17.97
CA ALA A 397 -9.74 -0.81 -16.94
C ALA A 397 -9.17 -0.87 -15.51
N LEU A 398 -7.97 -1.42 -15.29
CA LEU A 398 -7.30 -1.46 -13.99
C LEU A 398 -7.02 -0.06 -13.43
N PRO A 399 -6.22 0.80 -14.09
CA PRO A 399 -6.01 2.15 -13.59
C PRO A 399 -7.31 2.99 -13.61
N ILE A 400 -8.22 2.79 -14.57
CA ILE A 400 -9.52 3.47 -14.60
C ILE A 400 -10.34 3.12 -13.35
N SER A 401 -10.42 1.84 -12.97
CA SER A 401 -11.12 1.41 -11.76
C SER A 401 -10.52 2.00 -10.47
N ASN A 402 -9.20 2.18 -10.43
CA ASN A 402 -8.52 2.86 -9.33
C ASN A 402 -8.84 4.37 -9.31
N ILE A 403 -8.93 5.02 -10.48
CA ILE A 403 -9.40 6.42 -10.59
C ILE A 403 -10.81 6.55 -10.02
N VAL A 404 -11.73 5.65 -10.41
CA VAL A 404 -13.12 5.64 -9.91
C VAL A 404 -13.14 5.45 -8.39
N LEU A 405 -12.40 4.46 -7.86
CA LEU A 405 -12.27 4.19 -6.43
C LEU A 405 -11.92 5.48 -5.65
N TYR A 406 -10.79 6.08 -6.01
CA TYR A 406 -10.26 7.21 -5.25
C TYR A 406 -11.04 8.51 -5.52
N SER A 407 -11.65 8.68 -6.70
CA SER A 407 -12.54 9.81 -6.99
C SER A 407 -13.79 9.77 -6.11
N ILE A 408 -14.44 8.62 -5.97
CA ILE A 408 -15.60 8.45 -5.10
C ILE A 408 -15.23 8.81 -3.65
N ILE A 409 -14.11 8.28 -3.15
CA ILE A 409 -13.64 8.57 -1.78
C ILE A 409 -13.39 10.06 -1.61
N CYS A 410 -12.67 10.70 -2.55
CA CYS A 410 -12.34 12.12 -2.48
C CYS A 410 -13.61 13.00 -2.54
N ILE A 411 -14.51 12.74 -3.48
CA ILE A 411 -15.74 13.53 -3.65
C ILE A 411 -16.61 13.42 -2.40
N CYS A 412 -16.90 12.21 -1.92
CA CYS A 412 -17.70 11.99 -0.72
C CYS A 412 -17.08 12.63 0.53
N ALA A 413 -15.75 12.52 0.68
CA ALA A 413 -15.04 13.12 1.80
C ALA A 413 -15.06 14.65 1.73
N LEU A 414 -14.87 15.25 0.54
CA LEU A 414 -14.94 16.70 0.36
C LEU A 414 -16.35 17.24 0.64
N ILE A 415 -17.40 16.56 0.18
CA ILE A 415 -18.80 16.92 0.49
C ILE A 415 -19.02 16.90 2.01
N LYS A 416 -18.54 15.87 2.72
CA LYS A 416 -18.71 15.74 4.17
C LYS A 416 -17.92 16.78 4.95
N LEU A 417 -16.72 17.11 4.52
CA LEU A 417 -15.84 18.07 5.18
C LEU A 417 -16.20 19.54 4.84
N GLY A 418 -16.85 19.77 3.72
CA GLY A 418 -17.37 21.09 3.30
C GLY A 418 -16.28 22.18 3.31
N SER A 419 -16.58 23.30 3.94
CA SER A 419 -15.69 24.47 4.02
C SER A 419 -14.41 24.29 4.84
N ALA A 420 -14.19 23.10 5.43
CA ALA A 420 -12.94 22.80 6.15
C ALA A 420 -11.72 22.69 5.22
N VAL A 421 -11.95 22.44 3.91
CA VAL A 421 -10.91 22.35 2.90
C VAL A 421 -10.90 23.64 2.08
N LYS A 422 -10.00 24.58 2.40
CA LYS A 422 -9.72 25.75 1.56
C LYS A 422 -8.54 25.48 0.66
N ILE A 423 -8.79 25.51 -0.66
CA ILE A 423 -7.75 25.36 -1.68
C ILE A 423 -7.36 26.75 -2.16
N ASN A 424 -6.07 27.10 -2.05
CA ASN A 424 -5.54 28.30 -2.65
C ASN A 424 -5.18 27.98 -4.12
N PHE A 425 -5.81 28.66 -5.05
CA PHE A 425 -5.62 28.44 -6.49
C PHE A 425 -4.14 28.58 -6.92
N PHE A 426 -3.42 29.55 -6.38
CA PHE A 426 -2.00 29.77 -6.68
C PHE A 426 -1.14 28.57 -6.29
N ASN A 427 -1.42 27.97 -5.12
CA ASN A 427 -0.68 26.81 -4.61
C ASN A 427 -0.94 25.53 -5.43
N PHE A 428 -1.96 25.52 -6.29
CA PHE A 428 -2.24 24.42 -7.22
C PHE A 428 -1.76 24.71 -8.63
N SER A 429 -1.97 25.92 -9.14
CA SER A 429 -1.61 26.29 -10.52
C SER A 429 -0.11 26.33 -10.74
N LEU A 430 0.66 26.87 -9.78
CA LEU A 430 2.11 27.00 -9.94
C LEU A 430 2.82 25.64 -10.05
N PRO A 431 2.61 24.66 -9.14
CA PRO A 431 3.18 23.32 -9.30
C PRO A 431 2.76 22.62 -10.59
N LEU A 432 1.51 22.82 -11.04
CA LEU A 432 1.02 22.23 -12.29
C LEU A 432 1.78 22.77 -13.49
N LEU A 433 1.85 24.09 -13.63
CA LEU A 433 2.59 24.75 -14.74
C LEU A 433 4.07 24.41 -14.69
N SER A 434 4.69 24.45 -13.50
CA SER A 434 6.09 24.08 -13.31
C SER A 434 6.37 22.63 -13.71
N SER A 435 5.42 21.71 -13.44
CA SER A 435 5.57 20.30 -13.84
C SER A 435 5.44 20.10 -15.35
N ILE A 436 4.61 20.91 -16.02
CA ILE A 436 4.52 20.88 -17.51
C ILE A 436 5.85 21.36 -18.12
N VAL A 437 6.42 22.46 -17.60
CA VAL A 437 7.74 22.94 -18.07
C VAL A 437 8.82 21.91 -17.77
N MET A 438 8.82 21.33 -16.55
CA MET A 438 9.72 20.24 -16.18
C MET A 438 9.63 19.07 -17.18
N TYR A 439 8.40 18.66 -17.54
CA TYR A 439 8.19 17.59 -18.53
C TYR A 439 8.83 17.92 -19.87
N MET A 440 8.65 19.14 -20.38
CA MET A 440 9.25 19.58 -21.65
C MET A 440 10.79 19.58 -21.58
N VAL A 441 11.37 20.11 -20.50
CA VAL A 441 12.83 20.15 -20.29
C VAL A 441 13.41 18.74 -20.18
N VAL A 442 12.75 17.85 -19.44
CA VAL A 442 13.17 16.44 -19.33
C VAL A 442 13.10 15.73 -20.69
N LYS A 443 12.04 15.95 -21.47
CA LYS A 443 11.95 15.39 -22.83
C LYS A 443 13.08 15.89 -23.74
N LEU A 444 13.38 17.19 -23.70
CA LEU A 444 14.49 17.76 -24.46
C LEU A 444 15.85 17.18 -24.01
N TRP A 445 16.06 17.03 -22.69
CA TRP A 445 17.28 16.40 -22.17
C TRP A 445 17.47 14.96 -22.68
N LEU A 446 16.40 14.17 -22.71
CA LEU A 446 16.44 12.78 -23.17
C LEU A 446 16.69 12.63 -24.69
N THR A 447 16.54 13.69 -25.47
CA THR A 447 16.99 13.68 -26.87
C THR A 447 18.51 13.86 -27.00
N LEU A 448 19.15 14.50 -26.02
CA LEU A 448 20.59 14.77 -25.98
C LEU A 448 21.39 13.68 -25.29
N SER A 449 20.77 12.94 -24.36
CA SER A 449 21.45 11.92 -23.55
C SER A 449 20.56 10.69 -23.36
N SER A 450 21.13 9.50 -23.54
CA SER A 450 20.43 8.22 -23.45
C SER A 450 20.98 7.33 -22.31
N GLY A 451 20.26 6.25 -21.99
CA GLY A 451 20.67 5.26 -20.99
C GLY A 451 20.61 5.78 -19.56
N ILE A 452 21.41 5.18 -18.67
CA ILE A 452 21.44 5.49 -17.23
C ILE A 452 21.79 6.96 -16.96
N PHE A 453 22.82 7.49 -17.63
CA PHE A 453 23.23 8.88 -17.48
C PHE A 453 22.14 9.86 -17.96
N GLY A 454 21.42 9.48 -19.03
CA GLY A 454 20.24 10.24 -19.48
C GLY A 454 19.16 10.33 -18.42
N ILE A 455 18.85 9.23 -17.72
CA ILE A 455 17.85 9.20 -16.66
C ILE A 455 18.31 9.99 -15.43
N ILE A 456 19.55 9.80 -14.97
CA ILE A 456 20.08 10.54 -13.81
C ILE A 456 20.07 12.04 -14.11
N GLY A 457 20.55 12.44 -15.29
CA GLY A 457 20.52 13.85 -15.72
C GLY A 457 19.09 14.39 -15.83
N ALA A 458 18.14 13.60 -16.37
CA ALA A 458 16.73 13.96 -16.44
C ALA A 458 16.11 14.22 -15.06
N VAL A 459 16.42 13.38 -14.08
CA VAL A 459 15.95 13.56 -12.68
C VAL A 459 16.54 14.82 -12.06
N VAL A 460 17.83 15.06 -12.23
CA VAL A 460 18.52 16.26 -11.68
C VAL A 460 18.03 17.52 -12.37
N VAL A 461 18.06 17.57 -13.70
CA VAL A 461 17.64 18.75 -14.47
C VAL A 461 16.15 19.03 -14.28
N GLY A 462 15.32 17.99 -14.33
CA GLY A 462 13.88 18.12 -14.07
C GLY A 462 13.58 18.60 -12.66
N GLY A 463 14.22 17.99 -11.65
CA GLY A 463 14.06 18.41 -10.25
C GLY A 463 14.49 19.85 -10.00
N LEU A 464 15.64 20.26 -10.54
CA LEU A 464 16.12 21.65 -10.45
C LEU A 464 15.18 22.63 -11.15
N THR A 465 14.73 22.31 -12.37
CA THR A 465 13.77 23.14 -13.11
C THR A 465 12.49 23.35 -12.30
N TYR A 466 11.93 22.27 -11.75
CA TYR A 466 10.72 22.34 -10.94
C TYR A 466 10.93 23.19 -9.68
N LEU A 467 12.02 22.97 -8.93
CA LEU A 467 12.30 23.69 -7.69
C LEU A 467 12.55 25.19 -7.94
N ILE A 468 13.24 25.54 -9.03
CA ILE A 468 13.49 26.94 -9.42
C ILE A 468 12.16 27.65 -9.73
N LEU A 469 11.29 27.03 -10.52
CA LEU A 469 9.99 27.58 -10.89
C LEU A 469 9.04 27.68 -9.68
N CYS A 470 9.12 26.74 -8.75
CA CYS A 470 8.34 26.75 -7.52
C CYS A 470 9.02 27.46 -6.35
N LEU A 471 10.12 28.20 -6.57
CA LEU A 471 10.87 28.90 -5.52
C LEU A 471 9.98 29.77 -4.60
N PRO A 472 8.96 30.53 -5.11
CA PRO A 472 8.06 31.28 -4.25
C PRO A 472 7.36 30.43 -3.18
N LEU A 473 6.87 29.24 -3.56
CA LEU A 473 6.23 28.31 -2.61
C LEU A 473 7.23 27.66 -1.66
N VAL A 474 8.43 27.34 -2.12
CA VAL A 474 9.50 26.78 -1.28
C VAL A 474 9.89 27.78 -0.19
N LEU A 475 10.01 29.06 -0.53
CA LEU A 475 10.31 30.12 0.43
C LEU A 475 9.17 30.35 1.43
N GLU A 476 7.92 30.27 1.00
CA GLU A 476 6.75 30.34 1.89
C GLU A 476 6.77 29.20 2.90
N TYR A 477 6.93 27.95 2.45
CA TYR A 477 6.98 26.78 3.33
C TYR A 477 8.18 26.80 4.30
N SER A 478 9.33 27.30 3.86
CA SER A 478 10.52 27.42 4.72
C SER A 478 10.34 28.44 5.85
N LYS A 479 9.69 29.58 5.57
CA LYS A 479 9.34 30.60 6.59
C LYS A 479 8.35 30.03 7.62
N ASP A 480 7.38 29.24 7.15
CA ASP A 480 6.39 28.63 8.03
C ASP A 480 7.00 27.55 8.94
N PHE A 481 7.99 26.80 8.44
CA PHE A 481 8.73 25.82 9.24
C PHE A 481 9.53 26.49 10.36
N LYS A 482 10.23 27.58 10.05
CA LYS A 482 10.99 28.38 11.06
C LYS A 482 10.12 29.04 12.13
N ARG A 483 8.82 29.27 11.86
CA ARG A 483 7.87 29.83 12.84
C ARG A 483 7.27 28.76 13.77
N GLN A 484 7.47 27.49 13.50
CA GLN A 484 6.94 26.36 14.29
C GLN A 484 8.03 25.66 15.14
N THR A 485 9.32 25.92 14.85
CA THR A 485 10.48 25.58 15.71
C THR A 485 10.82 26.74 16.61
#